data_5322cc5407bb282e95b89f558bc32ceb
#
_entry.id   5322cc5407bb282e95b89f558bc32ceb
#
_cell.length_a   1.000
_cell.length_b   1.000
_cell.length_c   1.000
_cell.angle_alpha   90.00
_cell.angle_beta   90.00
_cell.angle_gamma   90.00
#
_symmetry.space_group_name_H-M   'P 1'
#
loop_
_entity.id
_entity.type
_entity.pdbx_description
1 polymer ?
#
loop_
_entity_poly.entity_id
_entity_poly.type
_entity_poly.pdbx_seq_one_letter_code
_entity_poly.pdbx_strand_id
1 'polypeptide(L)'
;MSIVDTHVHLFDPTRVPFHPNATYQPKPVPLEPYAKFVVAAKFTHTVIVHPEPYQDDHRYLEYCFQHEPSRGFFRGTCLFDPIAPETPRRMQELVSKHPGRIIAMRIHAMQPLSKEPTTSGPIKDRDLRHPKMPETWEAAHFLGLAIQMHFIPAQAVRILELARKFPQVTVILDHLGRPGQGTAAENEQVLRLAELPNTIMKFSGLNYVSKEPSPYADLAPLIRKYVNAFGAERMIWGGLGMNAKEFSEQSKAFESLLAFASSRDRDLIRGGNAMRLFIKL
;
A
#
# COMPACT_ATOMS: atom_id res chain seq x y z
N MET A 1 -3.52 -18.40 13.12
CA MET A 1 -3.03 -17.75 11.90
C MET A 1 -3.87 -16.52 11.61
N SER A 2 -3.28 -15.33 11.49
CA SER A 2 -4.00 -14.11 11.15
C SER A 2 -3.96 -13.90 9.63
N ILE A 3 -5.09 -13.54 9.03
CA ILE A 3 -5.16 -13.12 7.63
C ILE A 3 -5.46 -11.63 7.61
N VAL A 4 -4.48 -10.83 7.18
CA VAL A 4 -4.64 -9.38 7.06
C VAL A 4 -4.37 -8.97 5.62
N ASP A 5 -5.41 -8.56 4.91
CA ASP A 5 -5.20 -7.94 3.60
C ASP A 5 -4.80 -6.48 3.77
N THR A 6 -3.57 -6.16 3.39
CA THR A 6 -3.05 -4.79 3.51
C THR A 6 -3.28 -3.94 2.26
N HIS A 7 -4.11 -4.43 1.29
CA HIS A 7 -4.37 -3.66 0.07
C HIS A 7 -5.70 -4.00 -0.59
N VAL A 8 -6.73 -3.25 -0.28
CA VAL A 8 -7.98 -3.24 -1.04
C VAL A 8 -8.39 -1.81 -1.37
N HIS A 9 -9.03 -1.62 -2.50
CA HIS A 9 -9.71 -0.38 -2.87
C HIS A 9 -11.21 -0.60 -2.86
N LEU A 10 -11.96 0.26 -2.20
CA LEU A 10 -13.42 0.26 -2.21
C LEU A 10 -13.92 1.53 -2.89
N PHE A 11 -14.97 1.39 -3.72
CA PHE A 11 -15.52 2.47 -4.53
C PHE A 11 -17.05 2.42 -4.53
N ASP A 12 -17.69 3.50 -4.14
CA ASP A 12 -19.13 3.68 -4.28
C ASP A 12 -19.45 5.12 -4.71
N PRO A 13 -19.42 5.41 -6.03
CA PRO A 13 -19.67 6.75 -6.55
C PRO A 13 -21.12 7.21 -6.36
N THR A 14 -22.03 6.31 -5.96
CA THR A 14 -23.41 6.69 -5.62
C THR A 14 -23.53 7.31 -4.23
N ARG A 15 -22.60 6.97 -3.31
CA ARG A 15 -22.51 7.55 -1.96
C ARG A 15 -21.60 8.75 -1.92
N VAL A 16 -20.42 8.62 -2.51
CA VAL A 16 -19.42 9.67 -2.59
C VAL A 16 -18.95 9.74 -4.04
N PRO A 17 -19.30 10.78 -4.78
CA PRO A 17 -18.90 10.92 -6.19
C PRO A 17 -17.37 10.98 -6.29
N PHE A 18 -16.84 10.47 -7.40
CA PHE A 18 -15.41 10.62 -7.67
C PHE A 18 -15.03 12.10 -7.79
N HIS A 19 -13.81 12.39 -7.37
CA HIS A 19 -13.30 13.76 -7.42
C HIS A 19 -13.17 14.24 -8.89
N PRO A 20 -13.44 15.52 -9.21
CA PRO A 20 -13.31 16.06 -10.57
C PRO A 20 -11.92 15.85 -11.19
N ASN A 21 -10.87 15.82 -10.35
CA ASN A 21 -9.48 15.54 -10.76
C ASN A 21 -9.14 14.05 -10.82
N ALA A 22 -10.10 13.13 -10.71
CA ALA A 22 -9.84 11.70 -10.85
C ALA A 22 -9.25 11.38 -12.24
N THR A 23 -8.16 10.60 -12.27
CA THR A 23 -7.52 10.26 -13.55
C THR A 23 -8.14 9.04 -14.23
N TYR A 24 -8.98 8.29 -13.52
CA TYR A 24 -9.76 7.17 -14.02
C TYR A 24 -11.02 6.98 -13.17
N GLN A 25 -11.98 6.25 -13.71
CA GLN A 25 -13.23 5.92 -13.01
C GLN A 25 -13.41 4.41 -12.98
N PRO A 26 -13.11 3.75 -11.86
CA PRO A 26 -13.25 2.31 -11.72
C PRO A 26 -14.71 1.89 -11.60
N LYS A 27 -14.96 0.60 -11.87
CA LYS A 27 -16.26 0.00 -11.53
C LYS A 27 -16.48 0.05 -10.02
N PRO A 28 -17.73 0.24 -9.56
CA PRO A 28 -18.06 0.21 -8.14
C PRO A 28 -17.62 -1.09 -7.47
N VAL A 29 -17.05 -0.95 -6.29
CA VAL A 29 -16.71 -2.04 -5.35
C VAL A 29 -17.22 -1.59 -3.98
N PRO A 30 -18.54 -1.70 -3.73
CA PRO A 30 -19.14 -1.18 -2.52
C PRO A 30 -18.75 -2.00 -1.29
N LEU A 31 -18.88 -1.35 -0.12
CA LEU A 31 -18.51 -1.93 1.16
C LEU A 31 -19.29 -3.20 1.49
N GLU A 32 -20.60 -3.21 1.28
CA GLU A 32 -21.50 -4.24 1.82
C GLU A 32 -21.20 -5.65 1.26
N PRO A 33 -20.99 -5.87 -0.04
CA PRO A 33 -20.54 -7.16 -0.56
C PRO A 33 -19.15 -7.54 -0.06
N TYR A 34 -18.24 -6.56 0.02
CA TYR A 34 -16.89 -6.80 0.51
C TYR A 34 -16.87 -7.19 1.99
N ALA A 35 -17.63 -6.51 2.84
CA ALA A 35 -17.74 -6.83 4.27
C ALA A 35 -18.27 -8.26 4.50
N LYS A 36 -19.29 -8.70 3.74
CA LYS A 36 -19.79 -10.07 3.77
C LYS A 36 -18.72 -11.08 3.37
N PHE A 37 -17.99 -10.77 2.32
CA PHE A 37 -16.91 -11.64 1.81
C PHE A 37 -15.79 -11.82 2.86
N VAL A 38 -15.25 -10.74 3.45
CA VAL A 38 -14.13 -10.85 4.39
C VAL A 38 -14.50 -11.58 5.68
N VAL A 39 -15.74 -11.46 6.13
CA VAL A 39 -16.26 -12.23 7.26
C VAL A 39 -16.33 -13.72 6.91
N ALA A 40 -16.90 -14.07 5.77
CA ALA A 40 -17.00 -15.46 5.29
C ALA A 40 -15.62 -16.10 5.07
N ALA A 41 -14.66 -15.32 4.56
CA ALA A 41 -13.29 -15.75 4.33
C ALA A 41 -12.40 -15.68 5.60
N LYS A 42 -12.98 -15.32 6.75
CA LYS A 42 -12.32 -15.27 8.08
C LYS A 42 -11.08 -14.37 8.13
N PHE A 43 -11.14 -13.22 7.45
CA PHE A 43 -10.10 -12.21 7.60
C PHE A 43 -10.07 -11.69 9.03
N THR A 44 -8.87 -11.43 9.53
CA THR A 44 -8.68 -10.82 10.85
C THR A 44 -8.87 -9.31 10.77
N HIS A 45 -8.27 -8.69 9.78
CA HIS A 45 -8.37 -7.25 9.47
C HIS A 45 -8.15 -6.99 7.99
N THR A 46 -8.54 -5.80 7.54
CA THR A 46 -8.23 -5.28 6.20
C THR A 46 -7.79 -3.83 6.26
N VAL A 47 -6.82 -3.48 5.42
CA VAL A 47 -6.41 -2.10 5.18
C VAL A 47 -7.03 -1.61 3.87
N ILE A 48 -7.97 -0.68 3.99
CA ILE A 48 -8.52 0.03 2.83
C ILE A 48 -7.50 1.09 2.40
N VAL A 49 -6.85 0.84 1.28
CA VAL A 49 -5.94 1.82 0.67
C VAL A 49 -6.78 2.86 -0.03
N HIS A 50 -6.76 4.09 0.48
CA HIS A 50 -7.55 5.19 -0.08
C HIS A 50 -7.23 5.37 -1.56
N PRO A 51 -8.23 5.25 -2.45
CA PRO A 51 -7.98 5.19 -3.87
C PRO A 51 -7.91 6.58 -4.52
N GLU A 52 -7.09 6.69 -5.57
CA GLU A 52 -6.86 7.93 -6.30
C GLU A 52 -8.13 8.61 -6.83
N PRO A 53 -9.18 7.92 -7.32
CA PRO A 53 -10.40 8.59 -7.79
C PRO A 53 -11.12 9.47 -6.77
N TYR A 54 -10.88 9.28 -5.49
CA TYR A 54 -11.41 10.17 -4.45
C TYR A 54 -10.45 11.30 -4.08
N GLN A 55 -9.21 11.29 -4.60
CA GLN A 55 -8.17 12.26 -4.27
C GLN A 55 -8.03 12.41 -2.74
N ASP A 56 -8.22 13.59 -2.19
CA ASP A 56 -8.17 13.88 -0.76
C ASP A 56 -9.55 13.95 -0.07
N ASP A 57 -10.58 13.38 -0.71
CA ASP A 57 -11.91 13.20 -0.14
C ASP A 57 -12.05 11.84 0.55
N HIS A 58 -11.88 11.81 1.86
CA HIS A 58 -11.88 10.58 2.66
C HIS A 58 -13.29 10.15 3.12
N ARG A 59 -14.37 10.82 2.70
CA ARG A 59 -15.76 10.53 3.16
C ARG A 59 -16.15 9.07 2.97
N TYR A 60 -15.75 8.43 1.87
CA TYR A 60 -16.08 7.01 1.67
C TYR A 60 -15.26 6.08 2.57
N LEU A 61 -13.99 6.40 2.85
CA LEU A 61 -13.19 5.68 3.84
C LEU A 61 -13.81 5.79 5.25
N GLU A 62 -14.25 6.99 5.62
CA GLU A 62 -14.94 7.24 6.89
C GLU A 62 -16.25 6.45 6.99
N TYR A 63 -17.03 6.40 5.90
CA TYR A 63 -18.22 5.55 5.80
C TYR A 63 -17.87 4.07 6.07
N CYS A 64 -16.80 3.56 5.46
CA CYS A 64 -16.36 2.18 5.68
C CYS A 64 -16.02 1.91 7.15
N PHE A 65 -15.39 2.85 7.86
CA PHE A 65 -15.11 2.72 9.30
C PHE A 65 -16.37 2.68 10.15
N GLN A 66 -17.41 3.40 9.76
CA GLN A 66 -18.68 3.43 10.50
C GLN A 66 -19.53 2.16 10.30
N HIS A 67 -19.34 1.46 9.17
CA HIS A 67 -20.16 0.31 8.78
C HIS A 67 -19.34 -0.99 8.66
N GLU A 68 -18.27 -1.08 9.43
CA GLU A 68 -17.37 -2.25 9.43
C GLU A 68 -18.00 -3.50 10.07
N PRO A 69 -17.52 -4.71 9.73
CA PRO A 69 -18.04 -5.97 10.28
C PRO A 69 -17.97 -6.07 11.80
N SER A 70 -16.93 -5.53 12.40
CA SER A 70 -16.72 -5.40 13.84
C SER A 70 -15.84 -4.19 14.13
N ARG A 71 -15.98 -3.62 15.34
CA ARG A 71 -15.22 -2.41 15.71
C ARG A 71 -13.71 -2.61 15.55
N GLY A 72 -13.09 -1.79 14.74
CA GLY A 72 -11.65 -1.84 14.48
C GLY A 72 -11.23 -2.85 13.39
N PHE A 73 -12.18 -3.43 12.66
CA PHE A 73 -11.86 -4.38 11.60
C PHE A 73 -11.09 -3.73 10.44
N PHE A 74 -11.49 -2.54 10.02
CA PHE A 74 -10.80 -1.82 8.98
C PHE A 74 -9.74 -0.87 9.55
N ARG A 75 -8.62 -0.80 8.85
CA ARG A 75 -7.66 0.30 8.88
C ARG A 75 -7.68 0.97 7.53
N GLY A 76 -7.12 2.18 7.42
CA GLY A 76 -7.08 2.91 6.16
C GLY A 76 -5.75 3.61 5.94
N THR A 77 -5.46 3.93 4.69
CA THR A 77 -4.44 4.91 4.34
C THR A 77 -5.10 6.22 3.93
N CYS A 78 -4.42 7.34 4.07
CA CYS A 78 -4.88 8.60 3.51
C CYS A 78 -4.11 8.96 2.23
N LEU A 79 -4.68 9.88 1.46
CA LEU A 79 -4.06 10.51 0.30
C LEU A 79 -4.26 12.03 0.42
N PHE A 80 -3.16 12.75 0.47
CA PHE A 80 -3.11 14.21 0.40
C PHE A 80 -2.02 14.62 -0.57
N ASP A 81 -2.02 15.86 -1.02
CA ASP A 81 -0.92 16.38 -1.83
C ASP A 81 0.35 16.51 -0.96
N PRO A 82 1.40 15.69 -1.18
CA PRO A 82 2.54 15.64 -0.26
C PRO A 82 3.41 16.90 -0.26
N ILE A 83 3.14 17.84 -1.17
CA ILE A 83 3.89 19.12 -1.27
C ILE A 83 3.02 20.33 -0.92
N ALA A 84 1.76 20.14 -0.58
CA ALA A 84 0.87 21.21 -0.15
C ALA A 84 1.14 21.61 1.32
N PRO A 85 1.24 22.90 1.64
CA PRO A 85 1.61 23.37 2.98
C PRO A 85 0.58 22.99 4.06
N GLU A 86 -0.68 22.76 3.68
CA GLU A 86 -1.74 22.33 4.60
C GLU A 86 -1.75 20.83 4.90
N THR A 87 -0.99 20.01 4.18
CA THR A 87 -1.01 18.55 4.31
C THR A 87 -0.70 18.07 5.73
N PRO A 88 0.32 18.56 6.46
CA PRO A 88 0.59 18.13 7.83
C PRO A 88 -0.63 18.34 8.76
N ARG A 89 -1.27 19.50 8.68
CA ARG A 89 -2.46 19.83 9.47
C ARG A 89 -3.65 18.91 9.11
N ARG A 90 -3.91 18.70 7.82
CA ARG A 90 -5.01 17.85 7.35
C ARG A 90 -4.79 16.37 7.74
N MET A 91 -3.56 15.88 7.71
CA MET A 91 -3.20 14.55 8.22
C MET A 91 -3.53 14.44 9.71
N GLN A 92 -3.13 15.42 10.50
CA GLN A 92 -3.42 15.44 11.94
C GLN A 92 -4.93 15.46 12.23
N GLU A 93 -5.71 16.28 11.51
CA GLU A 93 -7.16 16.33 11.64
C GLU A 93 -7.82 14.98 11.37
N LEU A 94 -7.44 14.30 10.27
CA LEU A 94 -7.98 12.99 9.92
C LEU A 94 -7.61 11.91 10.95
N VAL A 95 -6.35 11.89 11.40
CA VAL A 95 -5.87 10.94 12.43
C VAL A 95 -6.57 11.17 13.75
N SER A 96 -6.74 12.43 14.16
CA SER A 96 -7.43 12.79 15.41
C SER A 96 -8.91 12.43 15.39
N LYS A 97 -9.56 12.55 14.22
CA LYS A 97 -10.96 12.15 14.01
C LYS A 97 -11.13 10.62 14.07
N HIS A 98 -10.11 9.86 13.67
CA HIS A 98 -10.15 8.40 13.59
C HIS A 98 -8.95 7.75 14.30
N PRO A 99 -8.86 7.84 15.65
CA PRO A 99 -7.70 7.37 16.41
C PRO A 99 -7.37 5.89 16.12
N GLY A 100 -6.11 5.61 15.75
CA GLY A 100 -5.63 4.27 15.46
C GLY A 100 -6.18 3.64 14.18
N ARG A 101 -6.91 4.39 13.34
CA ARG A 101 -7.53 3.84 12.12
C ARG A 101 -6.73 4.16 10.86
N ILE A 102 -6.12 5.31 10.79
CA ILE A 102 -5.23 5.70 9.68
C ILE A 102 -3.83 5.20 10.01
N ILE A 103 -3.26 4.37 9.12
CA ILE A 103 -1.96 3.72 9.37
C ILE A 103 -0.84 4.20 8.45
N ALA A 104 -1.19 4.84 7.34
CA ALA A 104 -0.20 5.34 6.39
C ALA A 104 -0.76 6.49 5.55
N MET A 105 0.15 7.34 5.07
CA MET A 105 -0.11 8.25 3.96
C MET A 105 0.45 7.64 2.68
N ARG A 106 -0.38 7.57 1.62
CA ARG A 106 0.03 7.05 0.32
C ARG A 106 0.59 8.15 -0.57
N ILE A 107 1.73 7.89 -1.21
CA ILE A 107 2.35 8.78 -2.21
C ILE A 107 2.49 8.02 -3.52
N HIS A 108 2.06 8.65 -4.63
CA HIS A 108 2.17 8.12 -5.97
C HIS A 108 3.37 8.72 -6.69
N ALA A 109 4.28 7.88 -7.21
CA ALA A 109 5.48 8.24 -7.95
C ALA A 109 5.64 7.30 -9.16
N MET A 110 4.72 7.44 -10.12
CA MET A 110 4.52 6.51 -11.23
C MET A 110 5.11 7.03 -12.56
N GLN A 111 5.81 8.17 -12.54
CA GLN A 111 6.45 8.72 -13.73
C GLN A 111 7.95 8.43 -13.76
N PRO A 112 8.53 8.21 -14.97
CA PRO A 112 9.98 8.15 -15.15
C PRO A 112 10.66 9.46 -14.70
N LEU A 113 11.91 9.36 -14.25
CA LEU A 113 12.69 10.53 -13.81
C LEU A 113 12.94 11.56 -14.93
N SER A 114 12.81 11.16 -16.19
CA SER A 114 12.92 12.04 -17.37
C SER A 114 11.69 12.92 -17.61
N LYS A 115 10.58 12.64 -16.93
CA LYS A 115 9.33 13.40 -17.06
C LYS A 115 9.20 14.41 -15.95
N GLU A 116 8.77 15.64 -16.30
CA GLU A 116 8.55 16.69 -15.32
C GLU A 116 7.49 16.28 -14.29
N PRO A 117 7.78 16.45 -12.98
CA PRO A 117 6.80 16.18 -11.93
C PRO A 117 5.59 17.10 -12.03
N THR A 118 4.44 16.61 -11.58
CA THR A 118 3.24 17.45 -11.49
C THR A 118 3.30 18.36 -10.25
N THR A 119 2.81 19.59 -10.38
CA THR A 119 2.76 20.57 -9.28
C THR A 119 1.33 20.95 -8.88
N SER A 120 0.35 20.50 -9.67
CA SER A 120 -1.09 20.77 -9.46
C SER A 120 -1.94 19.68 -10.12
N GLY A 121 -3.25 19.84 -10.07
CA GLY A 121 -4.20 18.87 -10.62
C GLY A 121 -4.26 17.59 -9.79
N PRO A 122 -4.42 16.41 -10.41
CA PRO A 122 -4.51 15.14 -9.69
C PRO A 122 -3.35 14.93 -8.71
N ILE A 123 -3.66 14.42 -7.51
CA ILE A 123 -2.65 14.17 -6.46
C ILE A 123 -1.85 12.92 -6.82
N LYS A 124 -0.86 13.10 -7.68
CA LYS A 124 0.08 12.05 -8.09
C LYS A 124 1.34 12.66 -8.71
N ASP A 125 2.42 11.90 -8.72
CA ASP A 125 3.66 12.22 -9.43
C ASP A 125 4.28 13.58 -9.05
N ARG A 126 4.14 13.96 -7.77
CA ARG A 126 4.86 15.11 -7.20
C ARG A 126 6.35 14.78 -7.09
N ASP A 127 7.20 15.79 -7.23
CA ASP A 127 8.64 15.57 -7.06
C ASP A 127 8.96 15.13 -5.63
N LEU A 128 9.55 13.96 -5.49
CA LEU A 128 9.99 13.45 -4.19
C LEU A 128 11.14 14.27 -3.59
N ARG A 129 11.81 15.12 -4.38
CA ARG A 129 12.82 16.08 -3.94
C ARG A 129 12.29 17.49 -3.71
N HIS A 130 10.97 17.69 -3.85
CA HIS A 130 10.37 19.00 -3.59
C HIS A 130 10.68 19.45 -2.16
N PRO A 131 11.04 20.74 -1.94
CA PRO A 131 11.43 21.26 -0.60
C PRO A 131 10.38 21.04 0.50
N LYS A 132 9.10 20.90 0.14
CA LYS A 132 7.99 20.64 1.07
C LYS A 132 7.77 19.13 1.37
N MET A 133 8.36 18.23 0.61
CA MET A 133 8.21 16.79 0.84
C MET A 133 8.63 16.35 2.26
N PRO A 134 9.74 16.87 2.83
CA PRO A 134 10.13 16.56 4.21
C PRO A 134 9.07 16.88 5.26
N GLU A 135 8.30 17.96 5.11
CA GLU A 135 7.26 18.36 6.07
C GLU A 135 6.17 17.26 6.21
N THR A 136 5.79 16.63 5.09
CA THR A 136 4.86 15.50 5.07
C THR A 136 5.44 14.26 5.75
N TRP A 137 6.73 13.96 5.54
CA TRP A 137 7.39 12.83 6.18
C TRP A 137 7.58 13.05 7.69
N GLU A 138 7.89 14.26 8.11
CA GLU A 138 7.93 14.65 9.53
C GLU A 138 6.55 14.49 10.19
N ALA A 139 5.49 14.99 9.52
CA ALA A 139 4.12 14.81 10.00
C ALA A 139 3.75 13.32 10.13
N ALA A 140 4.12 12.49 9.16
CA ALA A 140 3.90 11.05 9.24
C ALA A 140 4.60 10.45 10.46
N HIS A 141 5.85 10.84 10.75
CA HIS A 141 6.57 10.42 11.95
C HIS A 141 5.82 10.80 13.24
N PHE A 142 5.49 12.08 13.41
CA PHE A 142 4.81 12.57 14.62
C PHE A 142 3.43 11.95 14.85
N LEU A 143 2.74 11.59 13.76
CA LEU A 143 1.43 10.95 13.80
C LEU A 143 1.49 9.41 13.91
N GLY A 144 2.69 8.82 13.90
CA GLY A 144 2.88 7.37 13.91
C GLY A 144 2.42 6.68 12.63
N LEU A 145 2.39 7.41 11.50
CA LEU A 145 1.98 6.88 10.20
C LEU A 145 3.19 6.32 9.43
N ALA A 146 2.95 5.26 8.67
CA ALA A 146 3.87 4.86 7.61
C ALA A 146 3.71 5.78 6.37
N ILE A 147 4.72 5.83 5.52
CA ILE A 147 4.60 6.33 4.14
C ILE A 147 4.46 5.13 3.22
N GLN A 148 3.35 5.05 2.47
CA GLN A 148 3.11 3.98 1.50
C GLN A 148 3.41 4.49 0.09
N MET A 149 4.48 3.96 -0.51
CA MET A 149 4.96 4.36 -1.83
C MET A 149 4.35 3.48 -2.92
N HIS A 150 3.54 4.08 -3.79
CA HIS A 150 3.10 3.48 -5.06
C HIS A 150 3.98 4.05 -6.18
N PHE A 151 4.90 3.24 -6.68
CA PHE A 151 5.99 3.75 -7.51
C PHE A 151 6.42 2.77 -8.61
N ILE A 152 7.17 3.28 -9.58
CA ILE A 152 7.93 2.49 -10.56
C ILE A 152 9.41 2.44 -10.16
N PRO A 153 10.19 1.45 -10.62
CA PRO A 153 11.60 1.25 -10.22
C PRO A 153 12.50 2.48 -10.39
N ALA A 154 12.26 3.31 -11.41
CA ALA A 154 13.00 4.55 -11.63
C ALA A 154 12.99 5.50 -10.42
N GLN A 155 11.94 5.48 -9.61
CA GLN A 155 11.81 6.33 -8.43
C GLN A 155 12.50 5.76 -7.17
N ALA A 156 12.98 4.51 -7.21
CA ALA A 156 13.55 3.85 -6.04
C ALA A 156 14.74 4.61 -5.43
N VAL A 157 15.56 5.24 -6.27
CA VAL A 157 16.70 6.06 -5.80
C VAL A 157 16.24 7.24 -4.93
N ARG A 158 15.14 7.91 -5.31
CA ARG A 158 14.59 9.05 -4.55
C ARG A 158 13.91 8.59 -3.26
N ILE A 159 13.24 7.43 -3.31
CA ILE A 159 12.66 6.80 -2.12
C ILE A 159 13.77 6.40 -1.13
N LEU A 160 14.88 5.87 -1.62
CA LEU A 160 16.06 5.52 -0.81
C LEU A 160 16.64 6.76 -0.08
N GLU A 161 16.74 7.91 -0.77
CA GLU A 161 17.16 9.18 -0.19
C GLU A 161 16.25 9.60 0.97
N LEU A 162 14.93 9.59 0.76
CA LEU A 162 13.93 9.96 1.78
C LEU A 162 13.91 8.96 2.96
N ALA A 163 13.91 7.65 2.69
CA ALA A 163 13.89 6.64 3.72
C ALA A 163 15.14 6.68 4.61
N ARG A 164 16.30 7.05 4.06
CA ARG A 164 17.53 7.31 4.84
C ARG A 164 17.44 8.57 5.66
N LYS A 165 16.84 9.64 5.12
CA LYS A 165 16.65 10.91 5.84
C LYS A 165 15.67 10.77 7.02
N PHE A 166 14.69 9.88 6.90
CA PHE A 166 13.65 9.63 7.90
C PHE A 166 13.64 8.18 8.38
N PRO A 167 14.70 7.71 9.07
CA PRO A 167 14.84 6.31 9.48
C PRO A 167 13.79 5.85 10.49
N GLN A 168 13.12 6.77 11.17
CA GLN A 168 12.03 6.54 12.10
C GLN A 168 10.66 6.33 11.42
N VAL A 169 10.54 6.66 10.14
CA VAL A 169 9.30 6.47 9.37
C VAL A 169 9.31 5.11 8.68
N THR A 170 8.31 4.28 8.92
CA THR A 170 8.12 3.05 8.16
C THR A 170 7.72 3.36 6.73
N VAL A 171 8.43 2.78 5.76
CA VAL A 171 8.16 2.96 4.32
C VAL A 171 7.62 1.66 3.74
N ILE A 172 6.35 1.66 3.31
CA ILE A 172 5.71 0.52 2.66
C ILE A 172 5.90 0.64 1.15
N LEU A 173 6.50 -0.38 0.54
CA LEU A 173 6.80 -0.45 -0.89
C LEU A 173 5.73 -1.28 -1.60
N ASP A 174 4.83 -0.64 -2.36
CA ASP A 174 3.71 -1.31 -3.01
C ASP A 174 4.15 -2.23 -4.15
N HIS A 175 3.44 -3.36 -4.31
CA HIS A 175 3.42 -4.21 -5.51
C HIS A 175 4.80 -4.70 -5.96
N LEU A 176 5.63 -5.17 -5.03
CA LEU A 176 7.00 -5.64 -5.30
C LEU A 176 7.88 -4.58 -5.99
N GLY A 177 7.53 -3.28 -5.88
CA GLY A 177 8.23 -2.20 -6.59
C GLY A 177 8.04 -2.21 -8.10
N ARG A 178 7.06 -2.98 -8.64
CA ARG A 178 6.72 -3.05 -10.09
C ARG A 178 7.91 -3.33 -11.02
N PRO A 179 8.70 -4.39 -10.81
CA PRO A 179 9.96 -4.62 -11.54
C PRO A 179 9.79 -4.76 -13.05
N GLY A 180 8.60 -5.12 -13.55
CA GLY A 180 8.30 -5.14 -15.00
C GLY A 180 8.20 -3.75 -15.66
N GLN A 181 8.23 -2.66 -14.88
CA GLN A 181 8.12 -1.28 -15.35
C GLN A 181 9.44 -0.49 -15.21
N GLY A 182 10.56 -1.19 -15.09
CA GLY A 182 11.88 -0.59 -14.97
C GLY A 182 12.96 -1.38 -15.67
N THR A 183 14.13 -0.75 -15.83
CA THR A 183 15.36 -1.40 -16.30
C THR A 183 15.97 -2.31 -15.22
N ALA A 184 16.92 -3.16 -15.60
CA ALA A 184 17.66 -3.99 -14.63
C ALA A 184 18.35 -3.15 -13.55
N ALA A 185 18.98 -2.03 -13.92
CA ALA A 185 19.65 -1.13 -13.00
C ALA A 185 18.67 -0.47 -12.01
N GLU A 186 17.50 -0.07 -12.47
CA GLU A 186 16.44 0.50 -11.61
C GLU A 186 15.87 -0.56 -10.65
N ASN A 187 15.71 -1.80 -11.10
CA ASN A 187 15.29 -2.91 -10.25
C ASN A 187 16.33 -3.24 -9.15
N GLU A 188 17.61 -3.09 -9.43
CA GLU A 188 18.64 -3.20 -8.37
C GLU A 188 18.50 -2.07 -7.32
N GLN A 189 18.08 -0.86 -7.71
CA GLN A 189 17.78 0.20 -6.74
C GLN A 189 16.58 -0.15 -5.86
N VAL A 190 15.56 -0.85 -6.38
CA VAL A 190 14.46 -1.37 -5.55
C VAL A 190 14.97 -2.36 -4.51
N LEU A 191 15.88 -3.25 -4.87
CA LEU A 191 16.49 -4.18 -3.91
C LEU A 191 17.32 -3.48 -2.84
N ARG A 192 18.01 -2.40 -3.18
CA ARG A 192 18.78 -1.62 -2.21
C ARG A 192 17.90 -0.98 -1.12
N LEU A 193 16.61 -0.82 -1.35
CA LEU A 193 15.68 -0.42 -0.28
C LEU A 193 15.67 -1.43 0.87
N ALA A 194 15.97 -2.71 0.63
CA ALA A 194 16.10 -3.72 1.68
C ALA A 194 17.26 -3.48 2.65
N GLU A 195 18.28 -2.68 2.27
CA GLU A 195 19.39 -2.27 3.15
C GLU A 195 18.89 -1.43 4.34
N LEU A 196 17.73 -0.80 4.20
CA LEU A 196 17.16 0.08 5.22
C LEU A 196 16.17 -0.67 6.11
N PRO A 197 16.35 -0.67 7.45
CA PRO A 197 15.52 -1.43 8.38
C PRO A 197 14.07 -0.93 8.45
N ASN A 198 13.82 0.32 8.05
CA ASN A 198 12.50 0.96 8.07
C ASN A 198 11.68 0.73 6.80
N THR A 199 12.16 -0.09 5.85
CA THR A 199 11.41 -0.40 4.63
C THR A 199 10.74 -1.77 4.72
N ILE A 200 9.52 -1.87 4.18
CA ILE A 200 8.69 -3.06 4.17
C ILE A 200 8.19 -3.30 2.75
N MET A 201 8.42 -4.48 2.22
CA MET A 201 7.95 -4.87 0.89
C MET A 201 6.54 -5.44 0.95
N LYS A 202 5.63 -4.92 0.12
CA LYS A 202 4.29 -5.47 -0.01
C LYS A 202 4.25 -6.53 -1.11
N PHE A 203 3.99 -7.77 -0.71
CA PHE A 203 3.70 -8.89 -1.59
C PHE A 203 2.27 -8.73 -2.14
N SER A 204 2.15 -8.05 -3.26
CA SER A 204 0.87 -7.72 -3.89
C SER A 204 1.06 -7.35 -5.36
N GLY A 205 -0.04 -7.20 -6.11
CA GLY A 205 0.01 -6.74 -7.50
C GLY A 205 0.75 -7.69 -8.45
N LEU A 206 0.69 -9.00 -8.20
CA LEU A 206 1.42 -10.00 -8.96
C LEU A 206 1.11 -9.95 -10.46
N ASN A 207 -0.14 -9.64 -10.79
CA ASN A 207 -0.61 -9.45 -12.17
C ASN A 207 -0.01 -8.22 -12.89
N TYR A 208 0.61 -7.29 -12.14
CA TYR A 208 1.32 -6.15 -12.76
C TYR A 208 2.76 -6.48 -13.12
N VAL A 209 3.26 -7.60 -12.64
CA VAL A 209 4.67 -8.01 -12.72
C VAL A 209 4.83 -9.26 -13.56
N SER A 210 3.93 -10.24 -13.39
CA SER A 210 3.97 -11.53 -14.08
C SER A 210 3.59 -11.41 -15.56
N LYS A 211 4.22 -12.25 -16.37
CA LYS A 211 3.85 -12.49 -17.77
C LYS A 211 2.99 -13.75 -17.92
N GLU A 212 2.80 -14.51 -16.84
CA GLU A 212 2.01 -15.72 -16.79
C GLU A 212 0.69 -15.52 -16.03
N PRO A 213 -0.33 -16.31 -16.29
CA PRO A 213 -1.55 -16.31 -15.46
C PRO A 213 -1.26 -16.84 -14.05
N SER A 214 -2.22 -16.63 -13.14
CA SER A 214 -2.17 -17.25 -11.79
C SER A 214 -1.89 -18.76 -11.90
N PRO A 215 -0.96 -19.31 -11.09
CA PRO A 215 -0.35 -18.77 -9.89
C PRO A 215 0.94 -17.96 -10.09
N TYR A 216 1.21 -17.42 -11.30
CA TYR A 216 2.34 -16.52 -11.60
C TYR A 216 3.72 -17.17 -11.37
N ALA A 217 3.92 -18.37 -11.90
CA ALA A 217 5.10 -19.19 -11.62
C ALA A 217 6.43 -18.54 -12.04
N ASP A 218 6.40 -17.70 -13.06
CA ASP A 218 7.54 -16.89 -13.52
C ASP A 218 8.08 -15.94 -12.45
N LEU A 219 7.29 -15.60 -11.43
CA LEU A 219 7.72 -14.73 -10.33
C LEU A 219 8.51 -15.47 -9.22
N ALA A 220 8.58 -16.79 -9.21
CA ALA A 220 9.20 -17.54 -8.12
C ALA A 220 10.66 -17.13 -7.83
N PRO A 221 11.54 -16.90 -8.85
CA PRO A 221 12.90 -16.41 -8.59
C PRO A 221 12.94 -15.01 -7.97
N LEU A 222 12.06 -14.12 -8.42
CA LEU A 222 11.94 -12.75 -7.92
C LEU A 222 11.46 -12.73 -6.46
N ILE A 223 10.43 -13.50 -6.15
CA ILE A 223 9.89 -13.60 -4.78
C ILE A 223 10.95 -14.13 -3.83
N ARG A 224 11.69 -15.16 -4.23
CA ARG A 224 12.82 -15.68 -3.43
C ARG A 224 13.88 -14.60 -3.20
N LYS A 225 14.22 -13.82 -4.24
CA LYS A 225 15.18 -12.70 -4.14
C LYS A 225 14.72 -11.65 -3.11
N TYR A 226 13.43 -11.29 -3.13
CA TYR A 226 12.87 -10.33 -2.17
C TYR A 226 12.78 -10.87 -0.74
N VAL A 227 12.35 -12.12 -0.56
CA VAL A 227 12.33 -12.74 0.78
C VAL A 227 13.75 -12.82 1.36
N ASN A 228 14.75 -13.13 0.55
CA ASN A 228 16.14 -13.14 0.99
C ASN A 228 16.67 -11.74 1.34
N ALA A 229 16.27 -10.70 0.61
CA ALA A 229 16.74 -9.34 0.82
C ALA A 229 16.05 -8.63 2.00
N PHE A 230 14.72 -8.69 2.07
CA PHE A 230 13.94 -8.01 3.11
C PHE A 230 13.80 -8.85 4.39
N GLY A 231 13.89 -10.17 4.28
CA GLY A 231 13.46 -11.10 5.34
C GLY A 231 11.92 -11.19 5.41
N ALA A 232 11.40 -12.32 5.87
CA ALA A 232 9.96 -12.53 6.01
C ALA A 232 9.33 -11.52 6.98
N GLU A 233 10.06 -11.02 7.97
CA GLU A 233 9.62 -10.05 8.98
C GLU A 233 9.34 -8.65 8.42
N ARG A 234 9.87 -8.35 7.23
CA ARG A 234 9.67 -7.07 6.54
C ARG A 234 8.91 -7.23 5.22
N MET A 235 8.05 -8.25 5.15
CA MET A 235 7.11 -8.42 4.05
C MET A 235 5.69 -8.48 4.59
N ILE A 236 4.74 -7.88 3.87
CA ILE A 236 3.30 -7.91 4.17
C ILE A 236 2.51 -8.30 2.94
N TRP A 237 1.43 -9.06 3.14
CA TRP A 237 0.56 -9.47 2.04
C TRP A 237 -0.52 -8.43 1.75
N GLY A 238 -0.79 -8.17 0.47
CA GLY A 238 -1.92 -7.40 -0.01
C GLY A 238 -2.58 -8.14 -1.18
N GLY A 239 -3.76 -8.70 -0.93
CA GLY A 239 -4.41 -9.63 -1.87
C GLY A 239 -4.94 -8.94 -3.12
N LEU A 240 -5.38 -7.68 -3.04
CA LEU A 240 -6.13 -6.99 -4.09
C LEU A 240 -7.41 -7.75 -4.53
N GLY A 241 -7.74 -8.82 -3.82
CA GLY A 241 -8.92 -9.64 -4.06
C GLY A 241 -10.16 -9.03 -3.39
N MET A 242 -11.19 -8.74 -4.18
CA MET A 242 -12.41 -8.09 -3.74
C MET A 242 -13.58 -9.06 -3.58
N ASN A 243 -13.38 -10.33 -3.90
CA ASN A 243 -14.37 -11.40 -3.79
C ASN A 243 -13.71 -12.76 -3.55
N ALA A 244 -14.53 -13.78 -3.27
CA ALA A 244 -14.05 -15.12 -2.94
C ALA A 244 -13.22 -15.78 -4.06
N LYS A 245 -13.55 -15.53 -5.34
CA LYS A 245 -12.79 -16.09 -6.47
C LYS A 245 -11.39 -15.46 -6.52
N GLU A 246 -11.31 -14.15 -6.53
CA GLU A 246 -10.03 -13.41 -6.55
C GLU A 246 -9.16 -13.76 -5.33
N PHE A 247 -9.75 -13.86 -4.15
CA PHE A 247 -9.04 -14.29 -2.95
C PHE A 247 -8.49 -15.72 -3.06
N SER A 248 -9.29 -16.65 -3.65
CA SER A 248 -8.82 -18.02 -3.89
C SER A 248 -7.62 -18.06 -4.82
N GLU A 249 -7.66 -17.30 -5.91
CA GLU A 249 -6.56 -17.18 -6.88
C GLU A 249 -5.30 -16.58 -6.23
N GLN A 250 -5.45 -15.49 -5.47
CA GLN A 250 -4.35 -14.85 -4.73
C GLN A 250 -3.76 -15.77 -3.65
N SER A 251 -4.62 -16.56 -2.97
CA SER A 251 -4.16 -17.53 -1.97
C SER A 251 -3.36 -18.66 -2.59
N LYS A 252 -3.79 -19.20 -3.75
CA LYS A 252 -3.03 -20.21 -4.51
C LYS A 252 -1.67 -19.66 -4.95
N ALA A 253 -1.63 -18.44 -5.47
CA ALA A 253 -0.39 -17.78 -5.86
C ALA A 253 0.55 -17.58 -4.65
N PHE A 254 0.02 -17.14 -3.50
CA PHE A 254 0.78 -16.98 -2.28
C PHE A 254 1.43 -18.30 -1.84
N GLU A 255 0.65 -19.39 -1.75
CA GLU A 255 1.17 -20.69 -1.31
C GLU A 255 2.20 -21.26 -2.31
N SER A 256 1.95 -21.11 -3.61
CA SER A 256 2.86 -21.57 -4.66
C SER A 256 4.19 -20.80 -4.65
N LEU A 257 4.13 -19.47 -4.65
CA LEU A 257 5.32 -18.61 -4.74
C LEU A 257 6.17 -18.61 -3.46
N LEU A 258 5.56 -18.90 -2.31
CA LEU A 258 6.24 -18.97 -1.01
C LEU A 258 6.41 -20.41 -0.49
N ALA A 259 6.25 -21.42 -1.36
CA ALA A 259 6.42 -22.83 -0.98
C ALA A 259 7.82 -23.15 -0.40
N PHE A 260 8.84 -22.35 -0.74
CA PHE A 260 10.19 -22.49 -0.22
C PHE A 260 10.37 -21.91 1.20
N ALA A 261 9.47 -21.05 1.64
CA ALA A 261 9.52 -20.40 2.94
C ALA A 261 8.94 -21.31 4.03
N SER A 262 9.41 -21.14 5.27
CA SER A 262 8.85 -21.87 6.40
C SER A 262 7.37 -21.51 6.63
N SER A 263 6.62 -22.36 7.34
CA SER A 263 5.25 -22.04 7.75
C SER A 263 5.19 -20.76 8.59
N ARG A 264 6.15 -20.56 9.48
CA ARG A 264 6.31 -19.34 10.28
C ARG A 264 6.44 -18.10 9.39
N ASP A 265 7.32 -18.16 8.37
CA ASP A 265 7.54 -17.01 7.47
C ASP A 265 6.29 -16.68 6.65
N ARG A 266 5.61 -17.72 6.15
CA ARG A 266 4.32 -17.53 5.47
C ARG A 266 3.27 -16.90 6.37
N ASP A 267 3.19 -17.31 7.64
CA ASP A 267 2.26 -16.74 8.64
C ASP A 267 2.59 -15.27 8.95
N LEU A 268 3.89 -14.93 9.05
CA LEU A 268 4.33 -13.55 9.21
C LEU A 268 3.89 -12.69 8.03
N ILE A 269 4.16 -13.13 6.80
CA ILE A 269 3.82 -12.38 5.59
C ILE A 269 2.29 -12.27 5.43
N ARG A 270 1.53 -13.36 5.66
CA ARG A 270 0.07 -13.42 5.47
C ARG A 270 -0.71 -12.46 6.39
N GLY A 271 -0.17 -12.16 7.56
CA GLY A 271 -0.87 -11.26 8.49
C GLY A 271 -0.10 -10.93 9.75
N GLY A 272 0.83 -11.76 10.21
CA GLY A 272 1.55 -11.56 11.46
C GLY A 272 2.26 -10.21 11.52
N ASN A 273 2.95 -9.83 10.46
CA ASN A 273 3.64 -8.53 10.38
C ASN A 273 2.66 -7.35 10.37
N ALA A 274 1.59 -7.43 9.60
CA ALA A 274 0.57 -6.39 9.56
C ALA A 274 -0.13 -6.22 10.93
N MET A 275 -0.41 -7.33 11.63
CA MET A 275 -0.92 -7.28 13.00
C MET A 275 0.02 -6.54 13.95
N ARG A 276 1.33 -6.83 13.86
CA ARG A 276 2.35 -6.19 14.69
C ARG A 276 2.53 -4.71 14.38
N LEU A 277 2.49 -4.35 13.10
CA LEU A 277 2.83 -3.00 12.62
C LEU A 277 1.64 -2.02 12.72
N PHE A 278 0.41 -2.49 12.47
CA PHE A 278 -0.71 -1.60 12.21
C PHE A 278 -1.95 -1.85 13.08
N ILE A 279 -2.02 -2.98 13.78
CA ILE A 279 -3.25 -3.39 14.47
C ILE A 279 -3.07 -3.42 16.00
N LYS A 280 -1.96 -3.95 16.47
CA LYS A 280 -1.64 -3.96 17.90
C LYS A 280 -0.99 -2.63 18.27
N LEU A 281 -1.81 -1.67 18.61
CA LEU A 281 -1.44 -0.45 19.33
C LEU A 281 -2.11 -0.47 20.70
#